data_f2652be14d151ccb3a56afa460452d82
#
_entry.id   f2652be14d151ccb3a56afa460452d82
#
_cell.length_a   1.000
_cell.length_b   1.000
_cell.length_c   1.000
_cell.angle_alpha   90.00
_cell.angle_beta   90.00
_cell.angle_gamma   90.00
#
_symmetry.space_group_name_H-M   'P 1'
#
loop_
_entity.id
_entity.type
_entity.pdbx_description
1 polymer ?
#
loop_
_entity_poly.entity_id
_entity_poly.type
_entity_poly.pdbx_seq_one_letter_code
_entity_poly.pdbx_strand_id
1 'polypeptide(L)'
;AVDKKNKMKFISKFLSVDNEGEVKTPTHGLHHFQWNHGEQKPRIHLRIDADDSGLLMINANRVFHLNPSATYMAYYALHHTPPQRAATQLARKFDFDKKALHQDYVNYEQSLVDLIDERACPICDLEIETTLPFSSTPCAPYRMDLALTYRCNNACSHCYNARPRSFPELSAEEWHKIIDHLWDLGIPHIVFTGGEPTLRNDLPDLIRHAEKNGQITGLNTNGRKLADPSFVESLVDAGLDHVQITLESHNPEIHDKMVVTPGAWQETIKGIRNALASKLYVMTNTTMLTHNHQSL
;
A
#
# COMPACT_ATOMS: atom_id res chain seq x y z
N ALA A 1 -15.57 -9.54 30.92
CA ALA A 1 -15.79 -10.88 30.37
C ALA A 1 -16.85 -10.77 29.28
N VAL A 2 -16.42 -10.42 28.05
CA VAL A 2 -17.29 -10.41 26.87
C VAL A 2 -17.33 -11.84 26.34
N ASP A 3 -18.54 -12.32 26.20
CA ASP A 3 -18.96 -13.70 25.98
C ASP A 3 -18.25 -14.38 24.77
N LYS A 4 -17.32 -15.30 25.06
CA LYS A 4 -16.64 -16.16 24.09
C LYS A 4 -17.61 -16.94 23.19
N LYS A 5 -18.84 -17.23 23.62
CA LYS A 5 -19.87 -17.94 22.85
C LYS A 5 -20.45 -17.10 21.70
N ASN A 6 -20.49 -15.78 21.83
CA ASN A 6 -20.94 -14.91 20.74
C ASN A 6 -19.87 -14.72 19.66
N LYS A 7 -18.57 -14.76 20.04
CA LYS A 7 -17.45 -14.73 19.07
C LYS A 7 -17.45 -15.98 18.15
N MET A 8 -17.64 -17.17 18.73
CA MET A 8 -17.69 -18.42 17.95
C MET A 8 -18.88 -18.51 16.97
N LYS A 9 -20.04 -17.94 17.32
CA LYS A 9 -21.21 -17.88 16.43
C LYS A 9 -21.01 -16.87 15.27
N PHE A 10 -20.18 -15.85 15.47
CA PHE A 10 -19.87 -14.86 14.43
C PHE A 10 -18.96 -15.47 13.35
N ILE A 11 -17.95 -16.22 13.75
CA ILE A 11 -17.02 -16.93 12.83
C ILE A 11 -17.76 -18.01 12.03
N SER A 12 -18.69 -18.76 12.65
CA SER A 12 -19.47 -19.81 11.95
C SER A 12 -20.44 -19.27 10.90
N LYS A 13 -20.81 -17.99 10.95
CA LYS A 13 -21.70 -17.35 9.98
C LYS A 13 -20.97 -16.96 8.67
N PHE A 14 -19.63 -16.86 8.72
CA PHE A 14 -18.77 -16.63 7.56
C PHE A 14 -18.28 -17.92 6.91
N LEU A 15 -18.37 -19.04 7.60
CA LEU A 15 -17.92 -20.36 7.13
C LEU A 15 -18.98 -21.13 6.33
N SER A 16 -20.15 -20.53 6.04
CA SER A 16 -21.16 -21.15 5.19
C SER A 16 -20.97 -20.76 3.72
N VAL A 17 -19.86 -21.14 3.14
CA VAL A 17 -19.75 -21.38 1.70
C VAL A 17 -19.43 -22.87 1.58
N ASP A 18 -20.47 -23.65 1.40
CA ASP A 18 -20.38 -25.02 0.87
C ASP A 18 -19.79 -24.95 -0.55
N ASN A 19 -18.49 -24.91 -0.63
CA ASN A 19 -17.78 -25.19 -1.84
C ASN A 19 -16.84 -26.35 -1.55
N GLU A 20 -17.17 -27.51 -2.07
CA GLU A 20 -16.26 -28.65 -2.29
C GLU A 20 -15.13 -28.28 -3.26
N GLY A 21 -14.69 -27.02 -3.24
CA GLY A 21 -13.62 -26.48 -4.05
C GLY A 21 -12.27 -27.04 -3.66
N GLU A 22 -11.47 -27.29 -4.66
CA GLU A 22 -10.07 -27.67 -4.55
C GLU A 22 -9.32 -26.63 -3.70
N VAL A 23 -8.55 -27.07 -2.68
CA VAL A 23 -7.73 -26.16 -1.85
C VAL A 23 -6.65 -25.57 -2.75
N LYS A 24 -6.66 -24.26 -2.94
CA LYS A 24 -5.65 -23.57 -3.73
C LYS A 24 -4.27 -23.78 -3.09
N THR A 25 -3.33 -24.24 -3.89
CA THR A 25 -1.94 -24.44 -3.45
C THR A 25 -1.21 -23.09 -3.49
N PRO A 26 -0.49 -22.70 -2.42
CA PRO A 26 0.35 -21.51 -2.44
C PRO A 26 1.39 -21.58 -3.57
N THR A 27 1.51 -20.48 -4.32
CA THR A 27 2.52 -20.31 -5.37
C THR A 27 3.40 -19.11 -5.05
N HIS A 28 4.67 -19.16 -5.45
CA HIS A 28 5.55 -17.99 -5.33
C HIS A 28 5.01 -16.82 -6.15
N GLY A 29 5.26 -15.59 -5.67
CA GLY A 29 4.80 -14.35 -6.30
C GLY A 29 3.83 -13.57 -5.42
N LEU A 30 3.19 -12.58 -6.01
CA LEU A 30 2.30 -11.65 -5.35
C LEU A 30 0.85 -12.10 -5.45
N HIS A 31 0.17 -12.17 -4.31
CA HIS A 31 -1.25 -12.44 -4.18
C HIS A 31 -1.96 -11.21 -3.63
N HIS A 32 -3.07 -10.84 -4.25
CA HIS A 32 -3.89 -9.70 -3.85
C HIS A 32 -5.26 -10.16 -3.34
N PHE A 33 -5.68 -9.59 -2.22
CA PHE A 33 -6.96 -9.89 -1.58
C PHE A 33 -7.70 -8.61 -1.26
N GLN A 34 -9.01 -8.60 -1.48
CA GLN A 34 -9.91 -7.55 -1.02
C GLN A 34 -10.67 -8.05 0.21
N TRP A 35 -10.56 -7.32 1.30
CA TRP A 35 -11.26 -7.65 2.54
C TRP A 35 -12.55 -6.86 2.63
N ASN A 36 -13.69 -7.55 2.57
CA ASN A 36 -15.01 -6.91 2.54
C ASN A 36 -15.65 -6.85 3.93
N HIS A 37 -14.94 -6.31 4.92
CA HIS A 37 -15.44 -6.14 6.28
C HIS A 37 -15.66 -4.66 6.60
N GLY A 38 -16.89 -4.30 7.02
CA GLY A 38 -17.23 -2.94 7.44
C GLY A 38 -17.21 -1.90 6.31
N GLU A 39 -17.06 -0.63 6.68
CA GLU A 39 -16.97 0.50 5.74
C GLU A 39 -15.58 0.60 5.11
N GLN A 40 -14.56 0.10 5.80
CA GLN A 40 -13.19 0.05 5.29
C GLN A 40 -12.98 -1.25 4.51
N LYS A 41 -12.43 -1.12 3.30
CA LYS A 41 -12.05 -2.24 2.45
C LYS A 41 -10.54 -2.28 2.31
N PRO A 42 -9.82 -2.80 3.32
CA PRO A 42 -8.36 -2.84 3.27
C PRO A 42 -7.88 -3.69 2.10
N ARG A 43 -6.84 -3.21 1.43
CA ARG A 43 -6.12 -3.97 0.42
C ARG A 43 -5.06 -4.81 1.10
N ILE A 44 -5.06 -6.09 0.82
CA ILE A 44 -4.11 -7.02 1.41
C ILE A 44 -3.28 -7.63 0.29
N HIS A 45 -1.97 -7.57 0.44
CA HIS A 45 -1.04 -8.23 -0.45
C HIS A 45 -0.20 -9.22 0.35
N LEU A 46 -0.11 -10.44 -0.14
CA LEU A 46 0.80 -11.45 0.36
C LEU A 46 1.76 -11.82 -0.76
N ARG A 47 3.03 -11.53 -0.59
CA ARG A 47 4.08 -12.04 -1.48
C ARG A 47 4.72 -13.26 -0.84
N ILE A 48 4.86 -14.33 -1.59
CA ILE A 48 5.57 -15.55 -1.21
C ILE A 48 6.88 -15.58 -1.99
N ASP A 49 8.00 -15.44 -1.29
CA ASP A 49 9.33 -15.43 -1.88
C ASP A 49 9.83 -16.85 -2.18
N ALA A 50 10.93 -17.00 -2.94
CA ALA A 50 11.41 -18.30 -3.42
C ALA A 50 11.87 -19.25 -2.30
N ASP A 51 12.15 -18.74 -1.12
CA ASP A 51 12.51 -19.49 0.10
C ASP A 51 11.29 -19.81 0.99
N ASP A 52 10.07 -19.61 0.46
CA ASP A 52 8.79 -19.75 1.15
C ASP A 52 8.55 -18.69 2.25
N SER A 53 9.48 -17.79 2.54
CA SER A 53 9.22 -16.64 3.40
C SER A 53 8.22 -15.70 2.75
N GLY A 54 7.55 -14.87 3.53
CA GLY A 54 6.51 -14.01 3.00
C GLY A 54 6.57 -12.56 3.48
N LEU A 55 5.99 -11.71 2.65
CA LEU A 55 5.72 -10.32 2.97
C LEU A 55 4.21 -10.09 2.93
N LEU A 56 3.61 -9.86 4.10
CA LEU A 56 2.22 -9.46 4.22
C LEU A 56 2.14 -7.94 4.32
N MET A 57 1.40 -7.31 3.41
CA MET A 57 1.18 -5.88 3.43
C MET A 57 -0.31 -5.56 3.48
N ILE A 58 -0.69 -4.65 4.39
CA ILE A 58 -2.06 -4.18 4.59
C ILE A 58 -2.06 -2.66 4.41
N ASN A 59 -2.80 -2.16 3.41
CA ASN A 59 -2.95 -0.73 3.08
C ASN A 59 -1.63 0.04 2.90
N ALA A 60 -0.57 -0.57 2.41
CA ALA A 60 0.75 0.03 2.19
C ALA A 60 1.49 0.56 3.44
N ASN A 61 0.85 0.65 4.60
CA ASN A 61 1.43 1.23 5.81
C ASN A 61 1.75 0.19 6.89
N ARG A 62 1.22 -1.03 6.79
CA ARG A 62 1.53 -2.14 7.70
C ARG A 62 2.17 -3.27 6.93
N VAL A 63 3.44 -3.54 7.23
CA VAL A 63 4.28 -4.51 6.53
C VAL A 63 4.83 -5.51 7.54
N PHE A 64 4.61 -6.80 7.30
CA PHE A 64 5.02 -7.90 8.16
C PHE A 64 5.86 -8.90 7.38
N HIS A 65 7.03 -9.23 7.91
CA HIS A 65 7.87 -10.29 7.39
C HIS A 65 7.49 -11.59 8.07
N LEU A 66 7.10 -12.58 7.29
CA LEU A 66 6.60 -13.86 7.78
C LEU A 66 7.62 -14.96 7.50
N ASN A 67 7.79 -15.87 8.48
CA ASN A 67 8.51 -17.11 8.24
C ASN A 67 7.69 -18.05 7.30
N PRO A 68 8.27 -19.11 6.74
CA PRO A 68 7.56 -19.97 5.80
C PRO A 68 6.24 -20.54 6.33
N SER A 69 6.16 -20.98 7.59
CA SER A 69 4.92 -21.54 8.15
C SER A 69 3.82 -20.50 8.30
N ALA A 70 4.15 -19.29 8.82
CA ALA A 70 3.23 -18.17 8.95
C ALA A 70 2.76 -17.67 7.57
N THR A 71 3.63 -17.69 6.56
CA THR A 71 3.30 -17.32 5.17
C THR A 71 2.21 -18.22 4.60
N TYR A 72 2.37 -19.54 4.75
CA TYR A 72 1.37 -20.50 4.28
C TYR A 72 0.08 -20.46 5.10
N MET A 73 0.16 -20.22 6.42
CA MET A 73 -1.02 -19.98 7.24
C MET A 73 -1.77 -18.73 6.77
N ALA A 74 -1.07 -17.61 6.52
CA ALA A 74 -1.67 -16.39 5.96
C ALA A 74 -2.36 -16.66 4.62
N TYR A 75 -1.70 -17.37 3.72
CA TYR A 75 -2.28 -17.71 2.42
C TYR A 75 -3.59 -18.48 2.55
N TYR A 76 -3.62 -19.53 3.38
CA TYR A 76 -4.83 -20.33 3.58
C TYR A 76 -5.94 -19.53 4.30
N ALA A 77 -5.60 -18.69 5.28
CA ALA A 77 -6.55 -17.86 6.00
C ALA A 77 -7.18 -16.80 5.07
N LEU A 78 -6.38 -16.13 4.24
CA LEU A 78 -6.86 -15.16 3.26
C LEU A 78 -7.71 -15.79 2.14
N HIS A 79 -7.57 -17.10 1.90
CA HIS A 79 -8.43 -17.89 1.00
C HIS A 79 -9.61 -18.53 1.75
N HIS A 80 -9.83 -18.22 3.02
CA HIS A 80 -10.89 -18.79 3.86
C HIS A 80 -10.89 -20.35 3.84
N THR A 81 -9.68 -20.94 3.83
CA THR A 81 -9.53 -22.40 3.80
C THR A 81 -9.93 -22.98 5.17
N PRO A 82 -10.84 -23.99 5.21
CA PRO A 82 -11.26 -24.59 6.46
C PRO A 82 -10.08 -25.13 7.29
N PRO A 83 -10.06 -24.96 8.62
CA PRO A 83 -8.92 -25.30 9.48
C PRO A 83 -8.42 -26.74 9.34
N GLN A 84 -9.33 -27.71 9.18
CA GLN A 84 -8.96 -29.12 8.98
C GLN A 84 -8.18 -29.36 7.68
N ARG A 85 -8.57 -28.62 6.61
CA ARG A 85 -7.90 -28.71 5.29
C ARG A 85 -6.56 -28.00 5.33
N ALA A 86 -6.51 -26.78 5.89
CA ALA A 86 -5.28 -26.02 6.06
C ALA A 86 -4.25 -26.80 6.89
N ALA A 87 -4.62 -27.31 8.07
CA ALA A 87 -3.74 -28.13 8.90
C ALA A 87 -3.22 -29.38 8.18
N THR A 88 -4.03 -29.99 7.31
CA THR A 88 -3.59 -31.15 6.52
C THR A 88 -2.51 -30.77 5.49
N GLN A 89 -2.65 -29.64 4.82
CA GLN A 89 -1.66 -29.17 3.84
C GLN A 89 -0.37 -28.70 4.53
N LEU A 90 -0.50 -27.95 5.63
CA LEU A 90 0.63 -27.49 6.43
C LEU A 90 1.44 -28.65 7.02
N ALA A 91 0.76 -29.68 7.57
CA ALA A 91 1.42 -30.87 8.10
C ALA A 91 2.23 -31.61 7.01
N ARG A 92 1.74 -31.65 5.77
CA ARG A 92 2.46 -32.28 4.65
C ARG A 92 3.68 -31.47 4.21
N LYS A 93 3.59 -30.13 4.26
CA LYS A 93 4.67 -29.23 3.80
C LYS A 93 5.81 -29.15 4.82
N PHE A 94 5.48 -29.06 6.12
CA PHE A 94 6.42 -28.69 7.19
C PHE A 94 6.72 -29.82 8.19
N ASP A 95 6.16 -31.03 7.99
CA ASP A 95 6.35 -32.20 8.87
C ASP A 95 5.99 -31.94 10.35
N PHE A 96 4.89 -31.21 10.56
CA PHE A 96 4.39 -30.90 11.90
C PHE A 96 3.23 -31.82 12.35
N ASP A 97 2.98 -31.92 13.66
CA ASP A 97 1.80 -32.63 14.18
C ASP A 97 0.50 -31.94 13.75
N LYS A 98 -0.34 -32.68 13.04
CA LYS A 98 -1.60 -32.17 12.48
C LYS A 98 -2.59 -31.65 13.53
N LYS A 99 -2.59 -32.21 14.76
CA LYS A 99 -3.53 -31.78 15.82
C LYS A 99 -3.10 -30.45 16.42
N ALA A 100 -1.81 -30.28 16.67
CA ALA A 100 -1.25 -28.99 17.12
C ALA A 100 -1.48 -27.90 16.06
N LEU A 101 -1.17 -28.19 14.79
CA LEU A 101 -1.37 -27.25 13.67
C LEU A 101 -2.83 -26.80 13.50
N HIS A 102 -3.81 -27.64 13.79
CA HIS A 102 -5.22 -27.24 13.71
C HIS A 102 -5.53 -26.09 14.68
N GLN A 103 -5.07 -26.20 15.93
CA GLN A 103 -5.32 -25.15 16.93
C GLN A 103 -4.49 -23.90 16.64
N ASP A 104 -3.23 -24.06 16.25
CA ASP A 104 -2.34 -22.96 15.89
C ASP A 104 -2.90 -22.19 14.69
N TYR A 105 -3.41 -22.87 13.68
CA TYR A 105 -4.03 -22.22 12.54
C TYR A 105 -5.30 -21.44 12.91
N VAL A 106 -6.16 -21.96 13.77
CA VAL A 106 -7.37 -21.25 14.23
C VAL A 106 -6.99 -19.99 15.00
N ASN A 107 -5.98 -20.07 15.87
CA ASN A 107 -5.47 -18.92 16.59
C ASN A 107 -4.86 -17.88 15.63
N TYR A 108 -4.06 -18.34 14.65
CA TYR A 108 -3.46 -17.51 13.64
C TYR A 108 -4.51 -16.79 12.78
N GLU A 109 -5.53 -17.50 12.29
CA GLU A 109 -6.62 -16.93 11.50
C GLU A 109 -7.33 -15.81 12.29
N GLN A 110 -7.60 -16.02 13.57
CA GLN A 110 -8.21 -14.99 14.42
C GLN A 110 -7.29 -13.77 14.59
N SER A 111 -6.00 -14.00 14.85
CA SER A 111 -5.01 -12.93 14.99
C SER A 111 -4.86 -12.12 13.70
N LEU A 112 -4.90 -12.79 12.55
CA LEU A 112 -4.85 -12.13 11.24
C LEU A 112 -6.08 -11.25 11.00
N VAL A 113 -7.28 -11.75 11.34
CA VAL A 113 -8.52 -10.98 11.24
C VAL A 113 -8.48 -9.76 12.17
N ASP A 114 -8.08 -9.93 13.42
CA ASP A 114 -7.97 -8.83 14.39
C ASP A 114 -6.91 -7.80 13.95
N LEU A 115 -5.84 -8.25 13.29
CA LEU A 115 -4.83 -7.38 12.68
C LEU A 115 -5.40 -6.57 11.50
N ILE A 116 -6.13 -7.21 10.59
CA ILE A 116 -6.73 -6.55 9.43
C ILE A 116 -7.78 -5.52 9.87
N ASP A 117 -8.62 -5.88 10.83
CA ASP A 117 -9.71 -5.03 11.35
C ASP A 117 -9.23 -3.96 12.36
N GLU A 118 -7.93 -3.80 12.57
CA GLU A 118 -7.32 -2.82 13.51
C GLU A 118 -7.78 -2.98 14.97
N ARG A 119 -8.20 -4.19 15.34
CA ARG A 119 -8.64 -4.51 16.71
C ARG A 119 -7.50 -4.92 17.62
N ALA A 120 -6.38 -5.32 17.05
CA ALA A 120 -5.17 -5.75 17.74
C ALA A 120 -4.08 -4.68 17.69
N CYS A 121 -3.30 -4.57 18.78
CA CYS A 121 -2.04 -3.81 18.71
C CYS A 121 -1.03 -4.59 17.87
N PRO A 122 -0.51 -4.02 16.76
CA PRO A 122 0.42 -4.75 15.88
C PRO A 122 1.69 -5.26 16.56
N ILE A 123 2.04 -4.70 17.72
CA ILE A 123 3.28 -5.01 18.44
C ILE A 123 3.02 -5.93 19.65
N CYS A 124 1.83 -5.85 20.27
CA CYS A 124 1.56 -6.49 21.57
C CYS A 124 0.79 -7.81 21.47
N ASP A 125 -0.05 -7.98 20.45
CA ASP A 125 -1.03 -9.06 20.38
C ASP A 125 -0.79 -10.06 19.23
N LEU A 126 0.30 -9.88 18.47
CA LEU A 126 0.65 -10.76 17.38
C LEU A 126 1.41 -11.98 17.90
N GLU A 127 0.70 -13.07 18.15
CA GLU A 127 1.27 -14.42 18.15
C GLU A 127 1.70 -14.87 16.73
N ILE A 128 1.74 -13.93 15.77
CA ILE A 128 2.27 -14.17 14.42
C ILE A 128 3.78 -14.13 14.53
N GLU A 129 4.44 -15.26 14.32
CA GLU A 129 5.89 -15.31 14.22
C GLU A 129 6.37 -14.47 13.03
N THR A 130 6.83 -13.27 13.35
CA THR A 130 7.46 -12.39 12.37
C THR A 130 8.96 -12.55 12.38
N THR A 131 9.57 -12.52 11.21
CA THR A 131 11.04 -12.49 11.10
C THR A 131 11.55 -11.06 11.12
N LEU A 132 12.81 -10.87 11.54
CA LEU A 132 13.43 -9.56 11.44
C LEU A 132 13.47 -9.10 9.97
N PRO A 133 13.20 -7.80 9.69
CA PRO A 133 13.37 -7.26 8.35
C PRO A 133 14.78 -7.58 7.82
N PHE A 134 14.86 -8.00 6.57
CA PHE A 134 16.11 -8.39 5.89
C PHE A 134 16.85 -9.60 6.50
N SER A 135 16.16 -10.44 7.28
CA SER A 135 16.71 -11.74 7.70
C SER A 135 16.85 -12.73 6.53
N SER A 136 16.14 -12.51 5.43
CA SER A 136 16.28 -13.18 4.13
C SER A 136 16.53 -12.14 3.04
N THR A 137 17.00 -12.56 1.87
CA THR A 137 17.14 -11.67 0.71
C THR A 137 15.79 -11.51 0.04
N PRO A 138 15.16 -10.33 0.06
CA PRO A 138 13.88 -10.12 -0.59
C PRO A 138 14.02 -10.23 -2.11
N CYS A 139 13.05 -10.84 -2.79
CA CYS A 139 13.06 -10.97 -4.25
C CYS A 139 12.81 -9.64 -4.96
N ALA A 140 12.11 -8.70 -4.31
CA ALA A 140 11.82 -7.36 -4.82
C ALA A 140 11.54 -6.39 -3.66
N PRO A 141 11.66 -5.07 -3.87
CA PRO A 141 11.17 -4.09 -2.92
C PRO A 141 9.63 -4.19 -2.79
N TYR A 142 9.07 -3.71 -1.68
CA TYR A 142 7.61 -3.65 -1.51
C TYR A 142 7.00 -2.35 -2.04
N ARG A 143 7.83 -1.34 -2.33
CA ARG A 143 7.43 -0.05 -2.90
C ARG A 143 8.42 0.40 -3.95
N MET A 144 7.90 1.03 -5.03
CA MET A 144 8.69 1.67 -6.08
C MET A 144 8.18 3.08 -6.36
N ASP A 145 9.08 4.05 -6.39
CA ASP A 145 8.77 5.43 -6.77
C ASP A 145 9.11 5.63 -8.25
N LEU A 146 8.12 6.07 -9.05
CA LEU A 146 8.22 6.25 -10.50
C LEU A 146 8.29 7.74 -10.84
N ALA A 147 9.46 8.20 -11.27
CA ALA A 147 9.65 9.57 -11.74
C ALA A 147 9.11 9.72 -13.17
N LEU A 148 7.82 10.06 -13.30
CA LEU A 148 7.11 10.11 -14.58
C LEU A 148 7.60 11.22 -15.52
N THR A 149 8.07 12.33 -14.95
CA THR A 149 8.54 13.51 -15.67
C THR A 149 9.57 14.27 -14.84
N TYR A 150 10.42 15.02 -15.47
CA TYR A 150 11.30 15.97 -14.78
C TYR A 150 10.87 17.43 -14.98
N ARG A 151 9.77 17.67 -15.71
CA ARG A 151 9.11 18.98 -15.76
C ARG A 151 8.47 19.30 -14.40
N CYS A 152 8.55 20.56 -14.01
CA CYS A 152 7.90 21.03 -12.78
C CYS A 152 7.39 22.45 -13.00
N ASN A 153 6.29 22.82 -12.32
CA ASN A 153 5.74 24.16 -12.28
C ASN A 153 6.23 24.97 -11.07
N ASN A 154 7.17 24.42 -10.27
CA ASN A 154 7.94 25.10 -9.24
C ASN A 154 9.43 25.12 -9.62
N ALA A 155 10.20 26.05 -9.03
CA ALA A 155 11.65 26.17 -9.19
C ALA A 155 12.38 26.11 -7.83
N CYS A 156 12.00 25.17 -6.97
CA CYS A 156 12.46 25.07 -5.58
C CYS A 156 13.98 25.22 -5.46
N SER A 157 14.44 26.08 -4.56
CA SER A 157 15.86 26.36 -4.34
C SER A 157 16.67 25.14 -3.86
N HIS A 158 15.99 24.17 -3.24
CA HIS A 158 16.57 22.92 -2.70
C HIS A 158 16.25 21.68 -3.56
N CYS A 159 15.75 21.87 -4.79
CA CYS A 159 15.31 20.76 -5.63
C CYS A 159 16.49 19.86 -6.02
N TYR A 160 16.46 18.59 -5.60
CA TYR A 160 17.46 17.59 -5.97
C TYR A 160 17.35 17.16 -7.45
N ASN A 161 16.23 17.41 -8.11
CA ASN A 161 15.94 17.11 -9.52
C ASN A 161 16.12 18.31 -10.46
N ALA A 162 16.64 19.45 -9.98
CA ALA A 162 16.73 20.72 -10.72
C ALA A 162 17.64 20.68 -11.97
N ARG A 163 18.35 19.57 -12.24
CA ARG A 163 19.23 19.46 -13.40
C ARG A 163 18.41 19.30 -14.69
N PRO A 164 18.70 20.08 -15.74
CA PRO A 164 18.07 19.90 -17.04
C PRO A 164 18.24 18.47 -17.55
N ARG A 165 17.18 17.92 -18.10
CA ARG A 165 17.15 16.59 -18.72
C ARG A 165 16.83 16.75 -20.22
N SER A 166 17.60 16.07 -21.07
CA SER A 166 17.48 16.17 -22.55
C SER A 166 16.91 14.90 -23.20
N PHE A 167 16.64 13.84 -22.41
CA PHE A 167 16.05 12.63 -22.95
C PHE A 167 14.51 12.74 -23.04
N PRO A 168 13.89 12.07 -24.02
CA PRO A 168 12.44 12.07 -24.17
C PRO A 168 11.76 11.40 -22.95
N GLU A 169 10.59 11.89 -22.60
CA GLU A 169 9.74 11.23 -21.59
C GLU A 169 9.12 9.96 -22.19
N LEU A 170 8.95 8.95 -21.35
CA LEU A 170 8.26 7.71 -21.74
C LEU A 170 6.78 7.99 -22.02
N SER A 171 6.25 7.30 -23.03
CA SER A 171 4.83 7.31 -23.37
C SER A 171 3.97 6.58 -22.31
N ALA A 172 2.66 6.74 -22.37
CA ALA A 172 1.73 6.02 -21.49
C ALA A 172 1.89 4.49 -21.67
N GLU A 173 2.02 4.01 -22.90
CA GLU A 173 2.16 2.57 -23.20
C GLU A 173 3.46 1.99 -22.64
N GLU A 174 4.54 2.76 -22.63
CA GLU A 174 5.81 2.34 -22.03
C GLU A 174 5.67 2.28 -20.50
N TRP A 175 4.99 3.26 -19.91
CA TRP A 175 4.71 3.24 -18.48
C TRP A 175 3.77 2.08 -18.07
N HIS A 176 2.75 1.76 -18.86
CA HIS A 176 1.90 0.58 -18.61
C HIS A 176 2.74 -0.70 -18.55
N LYS A 177 3.66 -0.91 -19.51
CA LYS A 177 4.56 -2.08 -19.49
C LYS A 177 5.46 -2.13 -18.25
N ILE A 178 5.94 -0.96 -17.79
CA ILE A 178 6.74 -0.87 -16.57
C ILE A 178 5.88 -1.23 -15.35
N ILE A 179 4.66 -0.68 -15.26
CA ILE A 179 3.71 -0.96 -14.17
C ILE A 179 3.38 -2.45 -14.10
N ASP A 180 3.09 -3.08 -15.25
CA ASP A 180 2.85 -4.53 -15.35
C ASP A 180 4.07 -5.33 -14.89
N HIS A 181 5.25 -4.95 -15.37
CA HIS A 181 6.50 -5.63 -14.98
C HIS A 181 6.79 -5.51 -13.47
N LEU A 182 6.49 -4.37 -12.86
CA LEU A 182 6.62 -4.19 -11.41
C LEU A 182 5.65 -5.09 -10.64
N TRP A 183 4.43 -5.27 -11.15
CA TRP A 183 3.47 -6.22 -10.59
C TRP A 183 3.99 -7.65 -10.67
N ASP A 184 4.49 -8.07 -11.84
CA ASP A 184 5.05 -9.41 -12.06
C ASP A 184 6.26 -9.69 -11.17
N LEU A 185 7.07 -8.66 -10.87
CA LEU A 185 8.17 -8.73 -9.90
C LEU A 185 7.71 -8.82 -8.44
N GLY A 186 6.42 -8.65 -8.16
CA GLY A 186 5.88 -8.71 -6.80
C GLY A 186 5.96 -7.38 -6.05
N ILE A 187 5.88 -6.24 -6.74
CA ILE A 187 5.88 -4.90 -6.14
C ILE A 187 4.44 -4.38 -6.04
N PRO A 188 3.80 -4.46 -4.86
CA PRO A 188 2.39 -4.13 -4.68
C PRO A 188 2.09 -2.64 -4.54
N HIS A 189 3.10 -1.80 -4.28
CA HIS A 189 2.91 -0.38 -4.03
C HIS A 189 3.77 0.48 -4.95
N ILE A 190 3.14 1.36 -5.73
CA ILE A 190 3.82 2.32 -6.60
C ILE A 190 3.46 3.75 -6.17
N VAL A 191 4.46 4.64 -6.24
CA VAL A 191 4.27 6.07 -5.98
C VAL A 191 4.71 6.87 -7.19
N PHE A 192 3.78 7.60 -7.78
CA PHE A 192 4.06 8.49 -8.88
C PHE A 192 4.72 9.78 -8.37
N THR A 193 5.85 10.11 -8.94
CA THR A 193 6.69 11.26 -8.56
C THR A 193 7.38 11.85 -9.78
N GLY A 194 8.43 12.65 -9.57
CA GLY A 194 9.25 13.23 -10.63
C GLY A 194 9.68 14.66 -10.32
N GLY A 195 9.54 15.54 -11.29
CA GLY A 195 9.46 16.97 -11.05
C GLY A 195 8.09 17.27 -10.45
N GLU A 196 7.06 17.38 -11.31
CA GLU A 196 5.66 17.43 -10.86
C GLU A 196 4.82 16.48 -11.72
N PRO A 197 4.43 15.32 -11.20
CA PRO A 197 3.74 14.28 -11.95
C PRO A 197 2.36 14.71 -12.46
N THR A 198 1.69 15.64 -11.76
CA THR A 198 0.38 16.16 -12.19
C THR A 198 0.43 16.98 -13.47
N LEU A 199 1.61 17.34 -13.97
CA LEU A 199 1.76 17.97 -15.29
C LEU A 199 1.54 16.99 -16.46
N ARG A 200 1.55 15.70 -16.20
CA ARG A 200 1.19 14.67 -17.19
C ARG A 200 -0.33 14.53 -17.28
N ASN A 201 -0.86 14.63 -18.48
CA ASN A 201 -2.30 14.50 -18.71
C ASN A 201 -2.78 13.06 -18.64
N ASP A 202 -1.88 12.09 -18.83
CA ASP A 202 -2.14 10.65 -18.76
C ASP A 202 -2.00 10.08 -17.33
N LEU A 203 -1.69 10.89 -16.31
CA LEU A 203 -1.56 10.43 -14.92
C LEU A 203 -2.79 9.64 -14.42
N PRO A 204 -4.05 10.08 -14.64
CA PRO A 204 -5.21 9.28 -14.22
C PRO A 204 -5.29 7.92 -14.92
N ASP A 205 -4.83 7.82 -16.16
CA ASP A 205 -4.79 6.56 -16.91
C ASP A 205 -3.75 5.59 -16.33
N LEU A 206 -2.56 6.08 -15.99
CA LEU A 206 -1.50 5.29 -15.33
C LEU A 206 -1.97 4.77 -13.97
N ILE A 207 -2.67 5.61 -13.18
CA ILE A 207 -3.25 5.20 -11.89
C ILE A 207 -4.28 4.08 -12.11
N ARG A 208 -5.20 4.25 -13.07
CA ARG A 208 -6.22 3.24 -13.37
C ARG A 208 -5.62 1.92 -13.84
N HIS A 209 -4.53 1.98 -14.58
CA HIS A 209 -3.81 0.78 -15.02
C HIS A 209 -3.21 0.01 -13.84
N ALA A 210 -2.55 0.71 -12.92
CA ALA A 210 -2.01 0.13 -11.69
C ALA A 210 -3.11 -0.42 -10.77
N GLU A 211 -4.23 0.31 -10.62
CA GLU A 211 -5.42 -0.13 -9.89
C GLU A 211 -5.99 -1.45 -10.45
N LYS A 212 -6.05 -1.57 -11.77
CA LYS A 212 -6.52 -2.80 -12.45
C LYS A 212 -5.65 -4.01 -12.13
N ASN A 213 -4.34 -3.82 -11.95
CA ASN A 213 -3.43 -4.88 -11.50
C ASN A 213 -3.66 -5.23 -10.02
N GLY A 214 -4.26 -4.33 -9.24
CA GLY A 214 -4.44 -4.46 -7.78
C GLY A 214 -3.34 -3.75 -6.98
N GLN A 215 -2.49 -2.94 -7.62
CA GLN A 215 -1.44 -2.18 -6.94
C GLN A 215 -2.03 -1.03 -6.13
N ILE A 216 -1.42 -0.74 -5.00
CA ILE A 216 -1.68 0.46 -4.23
C ILE A 216 -0.94 1.61 -4.89
N THR A 217 -1.61 2.75 -5.07
CA THR A 217 -1.04 3.90 -5.75
C THR A 217 -0.93 5.13 -4.86
N GLY A 218 0.23 5.75 -4.88
CA GLY A 218 0.50 7.01 -4.22
C GLY A 218 0.91 8.10 -5.21
N LEU A 219 0.79 9.35 -4.77
CA LEU A 219 1.20 10.51 -5.54
C LEU A 219 2.03 11.46 -4.65
N ASN A 220 3.27 11.74 -5.06
CA ASN A 220 4.08 12.80 -4.47
C ASN A 220 3.99 14.04 -5.36
N THR A 221 3.44 15.14 -4.83
CA THR A 221 3.13 16.34 -5.60
C THR A 221 3.36 17.61 -4.80
N ASN A 222 3.58 18.73 -5.47
CA ASN A 222 3.54 20.05 -4.86
C ASN A 222 2.09 20.54 -4.55
N GLY A 223 1.09 19.77 -4.98
CA GLY A 223 -0.31 19.99 -4.66
C GLY A 223 -1.01 21.13 -5.41
N ARG A 224 -0.33 21.90 -6.23
CA ARG A 224 -0.89 23.09 -6.90
C ARG A 224 -2.03 22.75 -7.85
N LYS A 225 -1.90 21.68 -8.67
CA LYS A 225 -2.96 21.27 -9.58
C LYS A 225 -4.17 20.65 -8.86
N LEU A 226 -3.99 20.16 -7.62
CA LEU A 226 -5.08 19.70 -6.78
C LEU A 226 -6.00 20.86 -6.30
N ALA A 227 -5.63 22.12 -6.53
CA ALA A 227 -6.52 23.27 -6.33
C ALA A 227 -7.76 23.23 -7.23
N ASP A 228 -7.76 22.43 -8.30
CA ASP A 228 -8.92 22.08 -9.11
C ASP A 228 -9.61 20.84 -8.55
N PRO A 229 -10.84 20.96 -7.99
CA PRO A 229 -11.57 19.82 -7.44
C PRO A 229 -11.85 18.73 -8.48
N SER A 230 -12.10 19.10 -9.74
CA SER A 230 -12.40 18.14 -10.80
C SER A 230 -11.19 17.25 -11.12
N PHE A 231 -9.98 17.81 -10.99
CA PHE A 231 -8.76 17.02 -11.12
C PHE A 231 -8.59 16.03 -9.96
N VAL A 232 -8.88 16.44 -8.73
CA VAL A 232 -8.85 15.53 -7.56
C VAL A 232 -9.86 14.39 -7.76
N GLU A 233 -11.08 14.70 -8.18
CA GLU A 233 -12.12 13.70 -8.50
C GLU A 233 -11.64 12.70 -9.56
N SER A 234 -10.99 13.18 -10.63
CA SER A 234 -10.44 12.31 -11.67
C SER A 234 -9.37 11.34 -11.18
N LEU A 235 -8.55 11.73 -10.18
CA LEU A 235 -7.56 10.87 -9.55
C LEU A 235 -8.21 9.84 -8.64
N VAL A 236 -9.23 10.23 -7.86
CA VAL A 236 -10.02 9.33 -7.01
C VAL A 236 -10.74 8.29 -7.84
N ASP A 237 -11.38 8.70 -8.94
CA ASP A 237 -12.10 7.80 -9.86
C ASP A 237 -11.13 6.85 -10.60
N ALA A 238 -9.89 7.26 -10.77
CA ALA A 238 -8.84 6.41 -11.31
C ALA A 238 -8.33 5.36 -10.31
N GLY A 239 -8.63 5.53 -9.00
CA GLY A 239 -8.23 4.60 -7.95
C GLY A 239 -7.00 5.02 -7.15
N LEU A 240 -6.64 6.33 -7.13
CA LEU A 240 -5.55 6.81 -6.29
C LEU A 240 -5.89 6.59 -4.81
N ASP A 241 -4.96 5.96 -4.06
CA ASP A 241 -5.17 5.66 -2.64
C ASP A 241 -4.70 6.79 -1.72
N HIS A 242 -3.52 7.33 -1.98
CA HIS A 242 -2.94 8.35 -1.11
C HIS A 242 -2.16 9.41 -1.86
N VAL A 243 -2.05 10.59 -1.23
CA VAL A 243 -1.26 11.70 -1.74
C VAL A 243 -0.36 12.26 -0.64
N GLN A 244 0.90 12.50 -0.99
CA GLN A 244 1.85 13.25 -0.17
C GLN A 244 2.10 14.61 -0.83
N ILE A 245 1.71 15.69 -0.15
CA ILE A 245 1.77 17.05 -0.65
C ILE A 245 2.91 17.79 0.03
N THR A 246 3.80 18.38 -0.75
CA THR A 246 4.90 19.18 -0.23
C THR A 246 4.40 20.56 0.20
N LEU A 247 4.49 20.86 1.48
CA LEU A 247 4.20 22.17 2.07
C LEU A 247 5.41 22.64 2.88
N GLU A 248 6.16 23.60 2.39
CA GLU A 248 7.45 23.98 2.97
C GLU A 248 7.32 24.90 4.21
N SER A 249 6.18 25.56 4.40
CA SER A 249 5.86 26.36 5.59
C SER A 249 4.37 26.65 5.68
N HIS A 250 3.86 26.85 6.90
CA HIS A 250 2.53 27.42 7.11
C HIS A 250 2.46 28.91 6.70
N ASN A 251 3.61 29.60 6.64
CA ASN A 251 3.72 30.97 6.20
C ASN A 251 3.82 31.08 4.68
N PRO A 252 2.89 31.82 3.99
CA PRO A 252 2.89 31.95 2.54
C PRO A 252 4.20 32.47 1.95
N GLU A 253 4.76 33.50 2.57
CA GLU A 253 5.98 34.17 2.07
C GLU A 253 7.20 33.23 2.13
N ILE A 254 7.30 32.43 3.20
CA ILE A 254 8.39 31.47 3.36
C ILE A 254 8.23 30.33 2.35
N HIS A 255 7.03 29.78 2.22
CA HIS A 255 6.75 28.72 1.26
C HIS A 255 7.07 29.18 -0.17
N ASP A 256 6.49 30.29 -0.61
CA ASP A 256 6.66 30.81 -1.97
C ASP A 256 8.12 31.13 -2.30
N LYS A 257 8.87 31.65 -1.31
CA LYS A 257 10.31 31.88 -1.42
C LYS A 257 11.09 30.58 -1.60
N MET A 258 10.74 29.52 -0.87
CA MET A 258 11.43 28.21 -0.96
C MET A 258 11.16 27.50 -2.27
N VAL A 259 9.90 27.54 -2.75
CA VAL A 259 9.53 26.94 -4.02
C VAL A 259 9.77 27.86 -5.23
N VAL A 260 10.22 29.10 -4.98
CA VAL A 260 10.54 30.13 -5.99
C VAL A 260 9.36 30.37 -6.94
N THR A 261 8.16 30.41 -6.39
CA THR A 261 6.93 30.58 -7.17
C THR A 261 5.89 31.37 -6.35
N PRO A 262 5.67 32.64 -6.68
CA PRO A 262 4.66 33.45 -6.01
C PRO A 262 3.25 32.85 -6.18
N GLY A 263 2.47 32.82 -5.09
CA GLY A 263 1.11 32.30 -5.06
C GLY A 263 1.01 30.77 -4.98
N ALA A 264 2.13 30.05 -4.96
CA ALA A 264 2.15 28.59 -4.85
C ALA A 264 1.50 28.12 -3.54
N TRP A 265 1.71 28.85 -2.43
CA TRP A 265 1.12 28.49 -1.15
C TRP A 265 -0.42 28.41 -1.20
N GLN A 266 -1.06 29.44 -1.78
CA GLN A 266 -2.52 29.48 -1.88
C GLN A 266 -3.07 28.30 -2.68
N GLU A 267 -2.41 27.95 -3.81
CA GLU A 267 -2.79 26.81 -4.64
C GLU A 267 -2.57 25.50 -3.89
N THR A 268 -1.42 25.32 -3.23
CA THR A 268 -1.08 24.12 -2.45
C THR A 268 -2.06 23.91 -1.29
N ILE A 269 -2.37 24.96 -0.51
CA ILE A 269 -3.35 24.88 0.59
C ILE A 269 -4.75 24.54 0.08
N LYS A 270 -5.17 25.14 -1.06
CA LYS A 270 -6.43 24.78 -1.69
C LYS A 270 -6.44 23.32 -2.14
N GLY A 271 -5.32 22.84 -2.71
CA GLY A 271 -5.13 21.44 -3.10
C GLY A 271 -5.21 20.49 -1.92
N ILE A 272 -4.56 20.82 -0.79
CA ILE A 272 -4.66 20.03 0.46
C ILE A 272 -6.12 19.93 0.92
N ARG A 273 -6.85 21.06 0.93
CA ARG A 273 -8.28 21.07 1.36
C ARG A 273 -9.16 20.22 0.45
N ASN A 274 -8.97 20.30 -0.88
CA ASN A 274 -9.71 19.50 -1.83
C ASN A 274 -9.39 18.00 -1.66
N ALA A 275 -8.12 17.63 -1.47
CA ALA A 275 -7.72 16.26 -1.22
C ALA A 275 -8.31 15.72 0.10
N LEU A 276 -8.30 16.52 1.18
CA LEU A 276 -8.91 16.15 2.48
C LEU A 276 -10.45 16.01 2.39
N ALA A 277 -11.10 16.72 1.48
CA ALA A 277 -12.54 16.58 1.25
C ALA A 277 -12.90 15.34 0.42
N SER A 278 -11.91 14.63 -0.13
CA SER A 278 -12.07 13.42 -0.93
C SER A 278 -11.87 12.14 -0.09
N LYS A 279 -11.77 10.99 -0.76
CA LYS A 279 -11.47 9.69 -0.13
C LYS A 279 -9.97 9.41 0.00
N LEU A 280 -9.11 10.33 -0.44
CA LEU A 280 -7.66 10.13 -0.41
C LEU A 280 -7.13 10.15 1.02
N TYR A 281 -6.17 9.28 1.30
CA TYR A 281 -5.32 9.44 2.47
C TYR A 281 -4.30 10.55 2.19
N VAL A 282 -4.32 11.62 2.98
CA VAL A 282 -3.51 12.82 2.74
C VAL A 282 -2.40 12.95 3.76
N MET A 283 -1.17 13.10 3.27
CA MET A 283 0.01 13.41 4.06
C MET A 283 0.64 14.70 3.56
N THR A 284 1.31 15.44 4.45
CA THR A 284 2.17 16.55 4.07
C THR A 284 3.62 16.20 4.30
N ASN A 285 4.50 16.76 3.48
CA ASN A 285 5.94 16.67 3.61
C ASN A 285 6.55 18.06 3.62
N THR A 286 7.52 18.30 4.51
CA THR A 286 8.23 19.56 4.64
C THR A 286 9.73 19.31 4.69
N THR A 287 10.49 19.95 3.80
CA THR A 287 11.96 19.92 3.85
C THR A 287 12.45 20.97 4.84
N MET A 288 13.05 20.54 5.94
CA MET A 288 13.56 21.47 6.96
C MET A 288 14.89 22.09 6.52
N LEU A 289 14.90 23.40 6.34
CA LEU A 289 16.04 24.21 5.94
C LEU A 289 16.18 25.41 6.87
N THR A 290 17.30 26.16 6.74
CA THR A 290 17.55 27.38 7.50
C THR A 290 16.50 28.46 7.28
N HIS A 291 15.75 28.40 6.20
CA HIS A 291 14.70 29.38 5.86
C HIS A 291 13.37 29.16 6.57
N ASN A 292 13.06 27.91 6.95
CA ASN A 292 11.75 27.55 7.53
C ASN A 292 11.80 26.89 8.92
N HIS A 293 12.99 26.56 9.45
CA HIS A 293 13.13 25.80 10.71
C HIS A 293 12.48 26.48 11.94
N GLN A 294 12.27 27.80 11.91
CA GLN A 294 11.60 28.54 12.98
C GLN A 294 10.08 28.69 12.75
N SER A 295 9.57 28.24 11.61
CA SER A 295 8.17 28.39 11.19
C SER A 295 7.50 27.04 10.86
N LEU A 296 7.99 25.98 11.46
CA LEU A 296 7.41 24.63 11.35
C LEU A 296 6.50 24.32 12.51
#